data_304e653510f40c5f17cf2723a8b9868e
#
_entry.id   304e653510f40c5f17cf2723a8b9868e
#
_cell.length_a   1.000
_cell.length_b   1.000
_cell.length_c   1.000
_cell.angle_alpha   90.00
_cell.angle_beta   90.00
_cell.angle_gamma   90.00
#
_symmetry.space_group_name_H-M   'P 1'
#
loop_
_entity.id
_entity.type
_entity.pdbx_description
1 polymer ?
#
loop_
_entity_poly.entity_id
_entity_poly.type
_entity_poly.pdbx_seq_one_letter_code
_entity_poly.pdbx_strand_id
1 'polypeptide(L)'
;KMGATKEEQAAAMKEYIRTEVIPKYAEGFNKGLKADDLEFYGKIHFERHEKDGEDLHAHIIVSHKTKNNGKSISPMTNHTGKKNTGAAQGGFNRKEWYSSCERAFDKRFKNERDIKESFEYKNAMKNGTPKEMQEQINRAIQQERQREQQVRQQQEQRVTQAVKTEKRDNKVKPKL
;
A
#
# COMPACT_ATOMS: atom_id res chain seq x y z
N LYS A 1 -12.30 -4.19 0.03
CA LYS A 1 -12.57 -4.03 1.48
C LYS A 1 -11.93 -5.19 2.22
N MET A 2 -11.39 -4.95 3.40
CA MET A 2 -10.70 -5.98 4.21
C MET A 2 -11.66 -6.95 4.90
N GLY A 3 -12.94 -6.64 5.01
CA GLY A 3 -13.98 -7.43 5.68
C GLY A 3 -14.97 -6.54 6.42
N ALA A 4 -16.10 -7.11 6.82
CA ALA A 4 -17.17 -6.42 7.54
C ALA A 4 -16.99 -6.52 9.07
N THR A 5 -16.38 -7.61 9.56
CA THR A 5 -16.13 -7.84 11.00
C THR A 5 -14.66 -7.67 11.36
N LYS A 6 -14.36 -7.45 12.65
CA LYS A 6 -12.99 -7.37 13.15
C LYS A 6 -12.21 -8.67 12.89
N GLU A 7 -12.87 -9.81 12.98
CA GLU A 7 -12.27 -11.12 12.70
C GLU A 7 -11.88 -11.27 11.24
N GLU A 8 -12.76 -10.87 10.32
CA GLU A 8 -12.48 -10.88 8.88
C GLU A 8 -11.34 -9.92 8.52
N GLN A 9 -11.34 -8.73 9.10
CA GLN A 9 -10.28 -7.74 8.91
C GLN A 9 -8.94 -8.26 9.43
N ALA A 10 -8.93 -8.88 10.61
CA ALA A 10 -7.73 -9.49 11.17
C ALA A 10 -7.22 -10.65 10.30
N ALA A 11 -8.11 -11.50 9.80
CA ALA A 11 -7.76 -12.61 8.90
C ALA A 11 -7.15 -12.09 7.60
N ALA A 12 -7.78 -11.09 6.98
CA ALA A 12 -7.30 -10.47 5.74
C ALA A 12 -5.92 -9.80 5.94
N MET A 13 -5.70 -9.11 7.07
CA MET A 13 -4.42 -8.52 7.41
C MET A 13 -3.34 -9.58 7.64
N LYS A 14 -3.66 -10.68 8.35
CA LYS A 14 -2.72 -11.80 8.55
C LYS A 14 -2.29 -12.42 7.24
N GLU A 15 -3.25 -12.62 6.35
CA GLU A 15 -2.98 -13.19 5.03
C GLU A 15 -2.12 -12.25 4.19
N TYR A 16 -2.44 -10.94 4.15
CA TYR A 16 -1.63 -9.94 3.48
C TYR A 16 -0.18 -9.93 3.99
N ILE A 17 0.01 -9.97 5.31
CA ILE A 17 1.35 -10.02 5.91
C ILE A 17 2.12 -11.26 5.42
N ARG A 18 1.50 -12.43 5.44
CA ARG A 18 2.14 -13.69 5.07
C ARG A 18 2.45 -13.80 3.59
N THR A 19 1.56 -13.30 2.73
CA THR A 19 1.66 -13.47 1.27
C THR A 19 2.38 -12.33 0.57
N GLU A 20 2.43 -11.14 1.18
CA GLU A 20 3.02 -9.95 0.56
C GLU A 20 4.16 -9.35 1.38
N VAL A 21 3.93 -9.04 2.67
CA VAL A 21 4.91 -8.27 3.45
C VAL A 21 6.17 -9.09 3.75
N ILE A 22 6.00 -10.31 4.24
CA ILE A 22 7.13 -11.18 4.61
C ILE A 22 7.91 -11.66 3.39
N PRO A 23 7.29 -12.10 2.27
CA PRO A 23 8.04 -12.42 1.05
C PRO A 23 8.87 -11.23 0.54
N LYS A 24 8.28 -10.05 0.44
CA LYS A 24 9.00 -8.82 0.01
C LYS A 24 10.13 -8.44 0.98
N TYR A 25 9.95 -8.69 2.27
CA TYR A 25 11.01 -8.50 3.24
C TYR A 25 12.17 -9.47 3.00
N ALA A 26 11.89 -10.75 2.74
CA ALA A 26 12.91 -11.75 2.41
C ALA A 26 13.67 -11.38 1.12
N GLU A 27 12.94 -11.00 0.07
CA GLU A 27 13.50 -10.55 -1.20
C GLU A 27 14.40 -9.32 -1.05
N GLY A 28 14.07 -8.40 -0.15
CA GLY A 28 14.82 -7.17 0.12
C GLY A 28 16.26 -7.39 0.58
N PHE A 29 16.62 -8.60 1.01
CA PHE A 29 18.01 -8.97 1.33
C PHE A 29 18.85 -9.30 0.10
N ASN A 30 18.24 -9.50 -1.08
CA ASN A 30 18.92 -9.83 -2.34
C ASN A 30 19.83 -11.07 -2.27
N LYS A 31 19.50 -12.04 -1.44
CA LYS A 31 20.26 -13.28 -1.20
C LYS A 31 19.49 -14.56 -1.48
N GLY A 32 18.39 -14.44 -2.23
CA GLY A 32 17.54 -15.57 -2.55
C GLY A 32 16.80 -16.15 -1.35
N LEU A 33 16.63 -15.36 -0.28
CA LEU A 33 15.83 -15.76 0.86
C LEU A 33 14.36 -15.78 0.49
N LYS A 34 13.64 -16.75 1.03
CA LYS A 34 12.18 -16.89 0.90
C LYS A 34 11.50 -16.60 2.25
N ALA A 35 10.20 -16.38 2.21
CA ALA A 35 9.40 -16.20 3.43
C ALA A 35 9.58 -17.37 4.42
N ASP A 36 9.72 -18.60 3.91
CA ASP A 36 9.88 -19.80 4.72
C ASP A 36 11.21 -19.88 5.47
N ASP A 37 12.22 -19.13 5.01
CA ASP A 37 13.51 -19.04 5.71
C ASP A 37 13.46 -18.13 6.92
N LEU A 38 12.39 -17.30 7.03
CA LEU A 38 12.24 -16.31 8.09
C LEU A 38 11.37 -16.84 9.22
N GLU A 39 11.78 -16.56 10.45
CA GLU A 39 10.96 -16.73 11.63
C GLU A 39 10.42 -15.37 12.07
N PHE A 40 9.11 -15.26 12.18
CA PHE A 40 8.46 -14.03 12.58
C PHE A 40 7.24 -14.29 13.45
N TYR A 41 6.95 -13.33 14.30
CA TYR A 41 5.74 -13.25 15.11
C TYR A 41 5.03 -11.94 14.84
N GLY A 42 3.70 -11.97 14.77
CA GLY A 42 2.90 -10.76 14.53
C GLY A 42 1.65 -10.73 15.38
N LYS A 43 1.31 -9.52 15.85
CA LYS A 43 0.06 -9.24 16.57
C LYS A 43 -0.71 -8.14 15.87
N ILE A 44 -2.01 -8.34 15.70
CA ILE A 44 -2.91 -7.35 15.11
C ILE A 44 -3.64 -6.62 16.22
N HIS A 45 -3.73 -5.32 16.06
CA HIS A 45 -4.44 -4.42 16.96
C HIS A 45 -5.46 -3.61 16.16
N PHE A 46 -6.55 -3.23 16.81
CA PHE A 46 -7.61 -2.40 16.23
C PHE A 46 -7.63 -0.98 16.77
N GLU A 47 -6.87 -0.73 17.83
CA GLU A 47 -6.81 0.55 18.52
C GLU A 47 -5.36 0.90 18.81
N ARG A 48 -4.97 2.13 18.59
CA ARG A 48 -3.64 2.64 18.92
C ARG A 48 -3.64 3.35 20.27
N HIS A 49 -4.65 4.19 20.49
CA HIS A 49 -4.93 4.86 21.75
C HIS A 49 -6.44 4.92 21.95
N GLU A 50 -6.93 4.90 23.19
CA GLU A 50 -8.37 4.95 23.52
C GLU A 50 -9.12 6.14 22.88
N LYS A 51 -8.40 7.22 22.54
CA LYS A 51 -8.97 8.46 21.98
C LYS A 51 -9.00 8.52 20.44
N ASP A 52 -8.26 7.65 19.76
CA ASP A 52 -8.03 7.79 18.31
C ASP A 52 -9.00 6.96 17.44
N GLY A 53 -9.93 6.24 18.06
CA GLY A 53 -10.88 5.39 17.35
C GLY A 53 -10.25 4.08 16.80
N GLU A 54 -10.89 3.49 15.80
CA GLU A 54 -10.42 2.24 15.20
C GLU A 54 -9.22 2.50 14.28
N ASP A 55 -8.06 1.93 14.63
CA ASP A 55 -6.81 1.96 13.84
C ASP A 55 -6.26 0.54 13.69
N LEU A 56 -6.68 -0.15 12.64
CA LEU A 56 -6.21 -1.51 12.34
C LEU A 56 -4.74 -1.50 11.93
N HIS A 57 -3.89 -2.05 12.77
CA HIS A 57 -2.46 -2.16 12.51
C HIS A 57 -1.86 -3.47 13.01
N ALA A 58 -0.67 -3.79 12.55
CA ALA A 58 0.06 -4.98 12.95
C ALA A 58 1.46 -4.64 13.47
N HIS A 59 1.85 -5.26 14.56
CA HIS A 59 3.23 -5.31 15.00
C HIS A 59 3.85 -6.63 14.56
N ILE A 60 4.99 -6.56 13.88
CA ILE A 60 5.69 -7.73 13.36
C ILE A 60 7.12 -7.71 13.89
N ILE A 61 7.52 -8.79 14.51
CA ILE A 61 8.90 -9.03 14.96
C ILE A 61 9.47 -10.12 14.07
N VAL A 62 10.58 -9.85 13.42
CA VAL A 62 11.29 -10.82 12.58
C VAL A 62 12.60 -11.18 13.26
N SER A 63 12.90 -12.47 13.34
CA SER A 63 14.18 -12.97 13.88
C SER A 63 15.35 -12.42 13.06
N HIS A 64 16.44 -12.08 13.74
CA HIS A 64 17.70 -11.69 13.08
C HIS A 64 18.46 -12.89 12.51
N LYS A 65 17.92 -14.09 12.62
CA LYS A 65 18.49 -15.31 12.06
C LYS A 65 17.44 -16.05 11.24
N THR A 66 17.90 -16.74 10.22
CA THR A 66 17.05 -17.67 9.48
C THR A 66 16.66 -18.85 10.36
N LYS A 67 15.54 -19.52 10.08
CA LYS A 67 15.03 -20.67 10.86
C LYS A 67 16.09 -21.74 11.14
N ASN A 68 16.95 -21.99 10.18
CA ASN A 68 18.04 -22.98 10.32
C ASN A 68 19.27 -22.44 11.05
N ASN A 69 19.17 -21.29 11.72
CA ASN A 69 20.27 -20.61 12.40
C ASN A 69 21.51 -20.34 11.51
N GLY A 70 21.37 -20.55 10.19
CA GLY A 70 22.48 -20.57 9.26
C GLY A 70 22.98 -19.20 8.82
N LYS A 71 22.10 -18.19 8.82
CA LYS A 71 22.46 -16.86 8.35
C LYS A 71 21.92 -15.80 9.31
N SER A 72 22.79 -14.86 9.68
CA SER A 72 22.35 -13.63 10.35
C SER A 72 21.73 -12.71 9.30
N ILE A 73 20.53 -12.23 9.57
CA ILE A 73 19.76 -11.30 8.73
C ILE A 73 19.39 -10.06 9.55
N SER A 74 19.77 -8.90 9.08
CA SER A 74 19.37 -7.63 9.69
C SER A 74 19.32 -6.53 8.62
N PRO A 75 18.18 -5.86 8.46
CA PRO A 75 18.10 -4.73 7.54
C PRO A 75 18.86 -3.50 8.03
N MET A 76 19.32 -3.51 9.28
CA MET A 76 20.12 -2.42 9.87
C MET A 76 21.62 -2.54 9.59
N THR A 77 22.08 -3.70 9.16
CA THR A 77 23.49 -3.89 8.88
C THR A 77 23.86 -3.15 7.61
N ASN A 78 24.51 -2.01 7.74
CA ASN A 78 25.06 -1.27 6.60
C ASN A 78 26.25 -2.03 6.04
N HIS A 79 26.05 -2.61 4.85
CA HIS A 79 27.13 -3.24 4.11
C HIS A 79 27.83 -2.17 3.28
N THR A 80 28.64 -1.35 3.93
CA THR A 80 29.52 -0.43 3.25
C THR A 80 30.65 -1.22 2.60
N GLY A 81 30.43 -1.64 1.36
CA GLY A 81 31.44 -1.55 0.36
C GLY A 81 32.49 -2.62 0.22
N LYS A 82 32.49 -3.79 0.84
CA LYS A 82 33.38 -4.89 0.43
C LYS A 82 32.67 -6.22 0.27
N LYS A 83 32.42 -6.55 -1.01
CA LYS A 83 32.10 -7.91 -1.49
C LYS A 83 31.20 -8.76 -0.57
N ASN A 84 29.88 -8.61 -0.74
CA ASN A 84 28.89 -9.67 -0.43
C ASN A 84 28.96 -10.39 0.93
N THR A 85 29.57 -9.83 1.94
CA THR A 85 29.78 -10.51 3.24
C THR A 85 28.65 -10.29 4.24
N GLY A 86 27.73 -9.37 3.98
CA GLY A 86 26.68 -9.04 4.90
C GLY A 86 25.36 -9.77 4.70
N ALA A 87 24.36 -9.48 5.56
CA ALA A 87 23.04 -10.07 5.52
C ALA A 87 22.21 -9.64 4.30
N ALA A 88 22.49 -8.48 3.71
CA ALA A 88 21.83 -8.00 2.49
C ALA A 88 22.86 -7.66 1.41
N GLN A 89 22.66 -8.16 0.20
CA GLN A 89 23.51 -7.84 -0.93
C GLN A 89 23.16 -6.45 -1.45
N GLY A 90 24.12 -5.52 -1.43
CA GLY A 90 23.90 -4.13 -1.84
C GLY A 90 23.11 -3.29 -0.83
N GLY A 91 22.85 -3.82 0.38
CA GLY A 91 22.06 -3.18 1.40
C GLY A 91 20.55 -3.45 1.27
N PHE A 92 19.84 -3.34 2.38
CA PHE A 92 18.38 -3.51 2.41
C PHE A 92 17.70 -2.18 2.05
N ASN A 93 17.01 -2.13 0.92
CA ASN A 93 16.29 -0.93 0.49
C ASN A 93 14.93 -0.82 1.18
N ARG A 94 14.90 -0.13 2.33
CA ARG A 94 13.67 0.08 3.10
C ARG A 94 12.62 0.89 2.36
N LYS A 95 13.05 1.93 1.62
CA LYS A 95 12.10 2.77 0.87
C LYS A 95 11.34 1.93 -0.14
N GLU A 96 12.04 1.11 -0.90
CA GLU A 96 11.41 0.21 -1.89
C GLU A 96 10.54 -0.85 -1.22
N TRP A 97 10.98 -1.42 -0.11
CA TRP A 97 10.17 -2.38 0.62
C TRP A 97 8.85 -1.77 1.11
N TYR A 98 8.89 -0.58 1.72
CA TYR A 98 7.67 0.11 2.15
C TYR A 98 6.74 0.43 0.98
N SER A 99 7.28 1.02 -0.10
CA SER A 99 6.49 1.34 -1.30
C SER A 99 5.89 0.09 -1.95
N SER A 100 6.64 -1.01 -2.01
CA SER A 100 6.15 -2.26 -2.61
C SER A 100 5.07 -2.92 -1.76
N CYS A 101 5.18 -2.88 -0.43
CA CYS A 101 4.13 -3.33 0.47
C CYS A 101 2.87 -2.47 0.33
N GLU A 102 3.01 -1.15 0.29
CA GLU A 102 1.88 -0.24 0.10
C GLU A 102 1.15 -0.52 -1.22
N ARG A 103 1.87 -0.64 -2.34
CA ARG A 103 1.28 -1.00 -3.64
C ARG A 103 0.56 -2.34 -3.61
N ALA A 104 1.13 -3.35 -2.94
CA ALA A 104 0.49 -4.66 -2.79
C ALA A 104 -0.78 -4.59 -1.95
N PHE A 105 -0.79 -3.78 -0.89
CA PHE A 105 -1.98 -3.52 -0.08
C PHE A 105 -3.08 -2.88 -0.92
N ASP A 106 -2.77 -1.80 -1.62
CA ASP A 106 -3.73 -1.07 -2.43
C ASP A 106 -4.34 -1.95 -3.53
N LYS A 107 -3.49 -2.74 -4.21
CA LYS A 107 -3.94 -3.73 -5.21
C LYS A 107 -4.86 -4.79 -4.61
N ARG A 108 -4.48 -5.38 -3.47
CA ARG A 108 -5.23 -6.47 -2.83
C ARG A 108 -6.60 -6.03 -2.34
N PHE A 109 -6.65 -4.88 -1.69
CA PHE A 109 -7.87 -4.37 -1.06
C PHE A 109 -8.65 -3.38 -1.93
N LYS A 110 -8.19 -3.14 -3.18
CA LYS A 110 -8.75 -2.14 -4.10
C LYS A 110 -8.87 -0.77 -3.43
N ASN A 111 -7.78 -0.38 -2.77
CA ASN A 111 -7.70 0.88 -2.05
C ASN A 111 -7.20 1.97 -2.99
N GLU A 112 -8.03 2.95 -3.27
CA GLU A 112 -7.69 4.11 -4.09
C GLU A 112 -7.04 5.19 -3.23
N ARG A 113 -5.74 5.00 -2.95
CA ARG A 113 -4.95 5.89 -2.12
C ARG A 113 -4.76 7.25 -2.78
N ASP A 114 -4.90 8.31 -2.01
CA ASP A 114 -4.42 9.61 -2.41
C ASP A 114 -2.88 9.63 -2.44
N ILE A 115 -2.29 10.24 -3.47
CA ILE A 115 -0.83 10.34 -3.56
C ILE A 115 -0.25 11.03 -2.32
N LYS A 116 -0.94 12.03 -1.77
CA LYS A 116 -0.52 12.75 -0.55
C LYS A 116 -0.46 11.85 0.69
N GLU A 117 -1.18 10.72 0.67
CA GLU A 117 -1.16 9.73 1.75
C GLU A 117 -0.12 8.62 1.54
N SER A 118 0.45 8.51 0.33
CA SER A 118 1.43 7.50 0.01
C SER A 118 2.72 7.65 0.80
N PHE A 119 3.39 6.52 1.04
CA PHE A 119 4.71 6.50 1.66
C PHE A 119 5.72 7.34 0.88
N GLU A 120 5.71 7.24 -0.46
CA GLU A 120 6.65 7.98 -1.31
C GLU A 120 6.49 9.49 -1.14
N TYR A 121 5.24 9.99 -1.16
CA TYR A 121 4.96 11.41 -0.95
C TYR A 121 5.41 11.86 0.44
N LYS A 122 4.96 11.18 1.49
CA LYS A 122 5.31 11.55 2.88
C LYS A 122 6.81 11.49 3.14
N ASN A 123 7.48 10.48 2.59
CA ASN A 123 8.93 10.35 2.72
C ASN A 123 9.68 11.44 1.94
N ALA A 124 9.23 11.80 0.74
CA ALA A 124 9.83 12.89 -0.02
C ALA A 124 9.64 14.24 0.69
N MET A 125 8.44 14.52 1.23
CA MET A 125 8.19 15.77 1.98
C MET A 125 9.04 15.88 3.24
N LYS A 126 9.35 14.76 3.90
CA LYS A 126 10.12 14.77 5.16
C LYS A 126 11.63 14.70 4.96
N ASN A 127 12.10 13.91 4.01
CA ASN A 127 13.50 13.52 3.88
C ASN A 127 14.06 13.70 2.46
N GLY A 128 13.23 14.13 1.51
CA GLY A 128 13.59 14.21 0.11
C GLY A 128 14.38 15.46 -0.23
N THR A 129 15.04 15.42 -1.39
CA THR A 129 15.62 16.59 -2.03
C THR A 129 14.53 17.52 -2.58
N PRO A 130 14.82 18.82 -2.83
CA PRO A 130 13.85 19.72 -3.44
C PRO A 130 13.26 19.18 -4.77
N LYS A 131 14.08 18.47 -5.55
CA LYS A 131 13.64 17.84 -6.79
C LYS A 131 12.63 16.72 -6.54
N GLU A 132 12.93 15.80 -5.61
CA GLU A 132 12.01 14.71 -5.24
C GLU A 132 10.69 15.25 -4.68
N MET A 133 10.74 16.30 -3.85
CA MET A 133 9.55 16.97 -3.33
C MET A 133 8.70 17.55 -4.48
N GLN A 134 9.31 18.25 -5.41
CA GLN A 134 8.61 18.84 -6.56
C GLN A 134 7.97 17.77 -7.46
N GLU A 135 8.67 16.67 -7.71
CA GLU A 135 8.15 15.55 -8.47
C GLU A 135 6.88 14.95 -7.82
N GLN A 136 6.89 14.76 -6.51
CA GLN A 136 5.73 14.24 -5.79
C GLN A 136 4.55 15.23 -5.76
N ILE A 137 4.82 16.52 -5.61
CA ILE A 137 3.81 17.58 -5.70
C ILE A 137 3.14 17.57 -7.09
N ASN A 138 3.94 17.50 -8.14
CA ASN A 138 3.43 17.46 -9.51
C ASN A 138 2.55 16.22 -9.75
N ARG A 139 2.95 15.05 -9.23
CA ARG A 139 2.13 13.81 -9.29
C ARG A 139 0.80 13.97 -8.56
N ALA A 140 0.79 14.60 -7.39
CA ALA A 140 -0.44 14.86 -6.64
C ALA A 140 -1.39 15.80 -7.39
N ILE A 141 -0.87 16.88 -7.99
CA ILE A 141 -1.66 17.79 -8.82
C ILE A 141 -2.25 17.06 -10.04
N GLN A 142 -1.49 16.18 -10.68
CA GLN A 142 -1.99 15.41 -11.81
C GLN A 142 -3.11 14.46 -11.40
N GLN A 143 -2.99 13.79 -10.26
CA GLN A 143 -4.04 12.90 -9.75
C GLN A 143 -5.33 13.68 -9.47
N GLU A 144 -5.23 14.85 -8.85
CA GLU A 144 -6.37 15.71 -8.55
C GLU A 144 -7.10 16.15 -9.83
N ARG A 145 -6.36 16.61 -10.83
CA ARG A 145 -6.92 16.96 -12.16
C ARG A 145 -7.62 15.78 -12.83
N GLN A 146 -7.04 14.59 -12.75
CA GLN A 146 -7.66 13.39 -13.32
C GLN A 146 -8.98 13.03 -12.60
N ARG A 147 -9.01 13.13 -11.27
CA ARG A 147 -10.24 12.93 -10.49
C ARG A 147 -11.33 13.94 -10.85
N GLU A 148 -10.98 15.21 -10.97
CA GLU A 148 -11.91 16.26 -11.39
C GLU A 148 -12.48 16.00 -12.78
N GLN A 149 -11.64 15.61 -13.75
CA GLN A 149 -12.07 15.25 -15.09
C GLN A 149 -13.02 14.05 -15.08
N GLN A 150 -12.73 13.01 -14.31
CA GLN A 150 -13.59 11.84 -14.18
C GLN A 150 -14.96 12.18 -13.58
N VAL A 151 -14.98 12.99 -12.53
CA VAL A 151 -16.23 13.47 -11.90
C VAL A 151 -17.06 14.27 -12.91
N ARG A 152 -16.43 15.17 -13.65
CA ARG A 152 -17.11 15.96 -14.68
C ARG A 152 -17.69 15.08 -15.77
N GLN A 153 -16.94 14.12 -16.31
CA GLN A 153 -17.43 13.18 -17.31
C GLN A 153 -18.60 12.33 -16.80
N GLN A 154 -18.55 11.87 -15.55
CA GLN A 154 -19.65 11.13 -14.94
C GLN A 154 -20.92 11.98 -14.80
N GLN A 155 -20.77 13.25 -14.43
CA GLN A 155 -21.90 14.19 -14.35
C GLN A 155 -22.54 14.43 -15.71
N GLU A 156 -21.73 14.68 -16.74
CA GLU A 156 -22.19 14.85 -18.12
C GLU A 156 -22.94 13.61 -18.64
N GLN A 157 -22.43 12.41 -18.35
CA GLN A 157 -23.10 11.15 -18.72
C GLN A 157 -24.44 10.98 -18.01
N ARG A 158 -24.51 11.31 -16.70
CA ARG A 158 -25.77 11.24 -15.92
C ARG A 158 -26.81 12.21 -16.49
N VAL A 159 -26.44 13.44 -16.80
CA VAL A 159 -27.33 14.44 -17.40
C VAL A 159 -27.83 13.95 -18.77
N THR A 160 -26.94 13.42 -19.60
CA THR A 160 -27.30 12.90 -20.91
C THR A 160 -28.27 11.71 -20.83
N GLN A 161 -28.07 10.82 -19.84
CA GLN A 161 -28.98 9.70 -19.60
C GLN A 161 -30.35 10.18 -19.11
N ALA A 162 -30.38 11.13 -18.16
CA ALA A 162 -31.64 11.69 -17.66
C ALA A 162 -32.48 12.33 -18.77
N VAL A 163 -31.85 13.12 -19.65
CA VAL A 163 -32.52 13.73 -20.82
C VAL A 163 -33.06 12.68 -21.81
N LYS A 164 -32.34 11.55 -21.97
CA LYS A 164 -32.82 10.45 -22.83
C LYS A 164 -34.01 9.72 -22.23
N THR A 165 -34.07 9.52 -20.93
CA THR A 165 -35.21 8.89 -20.26
C THR A 165 -36.44 9.78 -20.30
N GLU A 166 -36.34 11.07 -20.01
CA GLU A 166 -37.46 12.01 -20.13
C GLU A 166 -38.04 12.07 -21.57
N LYS A 167 -37.19 12.04 -22.60
CA LYS A 167 -37.65 12.01 -23.97
C LYS A 167 -38.38 10.72 -24.33
N ARG A 168 -38.04 9.58 -23.71
CA ARG A 168 -38.73 8.30 -23.90
C ARG A 168 -40.10 8.32 -23.24
N ASP A 169 -40.20 8.80 -22.02
CA ASP A 169 -41.43 8.83 -21.24
C ASP A 169 -42.45 9.81 -21.83
N ASN A 170 -42.00 10.93 -22.39
CA ASN A 170 -42.87 11.86 -23.15
C ASN A 170 -43.37 11.32 -24.50
N LYS A 171 -42.69 10.32 -25.08
CA LYS A 171 -43.15 9.67 -26.34
C LYS A 171 -44.20 8.60 -26.11
N VAL A 172 -44.33 8.10 -24.88
CA VAL A 172 -45.22 6.97 -24.51
C VAL A 172 -46.56 7.47 -23.98
N LYS A 173 -46.80 8.80 -23.78
CA LYS A 173 -48.12 9.29 -23.39
C LYS A 173 -49.07 9.19 -24.60
N PRO A 174 -50.14 8.37 -24.50
CA PRO A 174 -51.14 8.30 -25.56
C PRO A 174 -51.85 9.67 -25.70
N LYS A 175 -52.03 10.11 -26.93
CA LYS A 175 -52.96 11.22 -27.18
C LYS A 175 -54.37 10.70 -26.90
N LEU A 176 -55.00 11.19 -25.88
CA LEU A 176 -56.46 11.11 -25.63
C LEU A 176 -57.18 12.04 -26.60
#